data_86f93e6f0b4022037cc14cb7e68b62a6
#
_entry.id   86f93e6f0b4022037cc14cb7e68b62a6
#
_cell.length_a   1.000
_cell.length_b   1.000
_cell.length_c   1.000
_cell.angle_alpha   90.00
_cell.angle_beta   90.00
_cell.angle_gamma   90.00
#
_symmetry.space_group_name_H-M   'P 1'
#
loop_
_entity.id
_entity.type
_entity.pdbx_description
1 polymer ?
#
loop_
_entity_poly.entity_id
_entity_poly.type
_entity_poly.pdbx_seq_one_letter_code
_entity_poly.pdbx_strand_id
1 'polypeptide(L)'
;MKTDLLLEMLQKQLSAMRAEASPLLGHATLKPRFDRQLFRTRSTVIEEYIAEAQTNLDELRHAVEREQPEQVSWLAEHLTEQITALHREIAAWPLRAWDSASPGLGKWQRKRLENQEFERRLFEMKREREVRLNNSETLEEQQLLMREIGALEGRIVRCRQALEEIERVIERLTR
;
A
#
# COMPACT_ATOMS: atom_id res chain seq x y z
N MET A 1 16.35 7.34 -30.45
CA MET A 1 16.19 5.87 -30.32
C MET A 1 16.74 5.32 -29.00
N LYS A 2 18.00 5.48 -28.67
CA LYS A 2 18.53 5.05 -27.36
C LYS A 2 17.87 5.77 -26.19
N THR A 3 17.61 7.05 -26.32
CA THR A 3 16.97 7.87 -25.30
C THR A 3 15.53 7.43 -25.02
N ASP A 4 14.78 7.17 -26.08
CA ASP A 4 13.38 6.70 -25.95
C ASP A 4 13.31 5.36 -25.22
N LEU A 5 14.23 4.44 -25.55
CA LEU A 5 14.32 3.14 -24.89
C LEU A 5 14.63 3.29 -23.39
N LEU A 6 15.53 4.21 -23.03
CA LEU A 6 15.86 4.49 -21.63
C LEU A 6 14.65 5.08 -20.87
N LEU A 7 13.94 6.01 -21.48
CA LEU A 7 12.73 6.60 -20.90
C LEU A 7 11.62 5.54 -20.69
N GLU A 8 11.46 4.61 -21.63
CA GLU A 8 10.55 3.48 -21.48
C GLU A 8 10.97 2.54 -20.35
N MET A 9 12.28 2.27 -20.22
CA MET A 9 12.81 1.45 -19.12
C MET A 9 12.53 2.09 -17.77
N LEU A 10 12.76 3.40 -17.63
CA LEU A 10 12.45 4.14 -16.40
C LEU A 10 10.96 4.11 -16.08
N GLN A 11 10.11 4.27 -17.08
CA GLN A 11 8.65 4.16 -16.88
C GLN A 11 8.23 2.77 -16.42
N LYS A 12 8.82 1.72 -16.98
CA LYS A 12 8.56 0.35 -16.55
C LYS A 12 9.00 0.11 -15.11
N GLN A 13 10.16 0.63 -14.72
CA GLN A 13 10.64 0.53 -13.34
C GLN A 13 9.70 1.23 -12.36
N LEU A 14 9.26 2.45 -12.66
CA LEU A 14 8.31 3.18 -11.81
C LEU A 14 6.96 2.48 -11.72
N SER A 15 6.45 1.94 -12.82
CA SER A 15 5.20 1.17 -12.83
C SER A 15 5.30 -0.11 -12.01
N ALA A 16 6.44 -0.82 -12.09
CA ALA A 16 6.71 -2.01 -11.28
C ALA A 16 6.80 -1.67 -9.79
N MET A 17 7.48 -0.57 -9.44
CA MET A 17 7.56 -0.10 -8.05
C MET A 17 6.20 0.29 -7.49
N ARG A 18 5.36 0.95 -8.29
CA ARG A 18 3.98 1.28 -7.88
C ARG A 18 3.17 0.02 -7.60
N ALA A 19 3.32 -1.02 -8.42
CA ALA A 19 2.68 -2.31 -8.18
C ALA A 19 3.18 -2.98 -6.90
N GLU A 20 4.49 -2.98 -6.66
CA GLU A 20 5.10 -3.49 -5.42
C GLU A 20 4.65 -2.72 -4.18
N ALA A 21 4.49 -1.41 -4.30
CA ALA A 21 4.05 -0.54 -3.21
C ALA A 21 2.54 -0.61 -2.95
N SER A 22 1.75 -1.19 -3.85
CA SER A 22 0.29 -1.28 -3.72
C SER A 22 -0.17 -1.85 -2.38
N PRO A 23 0.42 -2.94 -1.83
CA PRO A 23 0.07 -3.43 -0.49
C PRO A 23 0.45 -2.47 0.64
N LEU A 24 1.31 -1.49 0.38
CA LEU A 24 1.85 -0.56 1.38
C LEU A 24 1.12 0.79 1.42
N LEU A 25 0.13 1.01 0.56
CA LEU A 25 -0.58 2.30 0.44
C LEU A 25 -1.25 2.76 1.73
N GLY A 26 -1.66 1.83 2.58
CA GLY A 26 -2.22 2.12 3.89
C GLY A 26 -1.20 2.26 5.02
N HIS A 27 0.09 2.06 4.75
CA HIS A 27 1.16 2.08 5.75
C HIS A 27 1.86 3.44 5.78
N ALA A 28 1.59 4.23 6.80
CA ALA A 28 2.31 5.47 7.06
C ALA A 28 3.48 5.22 8.03
N THR A 29 4.61 5.87 7.80
CA THR A 29 5.71 5.92 8.76
C THR A 29 5.55 7.10 9.71
N LEU A 30 6.25 7.11 10.84
CA LEU A 30 6.19 8.23 11.81
C LEU A 30 6.83 9.51 11.31
N LYS A 31 7.89 9.37 10.53
CA LYS A 31 8.68 10.48 9.99
C LYS A 31 8.97 10.24 8.53
N PRO A 32 9.14 11.31 7.74
CA PRO A 32 9.65 11.18 6.38
C PRO A 32 10.98 10.41 6.36
N ARG A 33 11.10 9.45 5.46
CA ARG A 33 12.24 8.51 5.41
C ARG A 33 13.30 8.87 4.38
N PHE A 34 13.00 9.81 3.51
CA PHE A 34 13.90 10.21 2.44
C PHE A 34 14.60 11.53 2.74
N ASP A 35 15.81 11.68 2.20
CA ASP A 35 16.59 12.90 2.30
C ASP A 35 15.86 14.07 1.61
N ARG A 36 15.95 15.25 2.21
CA ARG A 36 15.38 16.49 1.68
C ARG A 36 15.98 16.91 0.34
N GLN A 37 17.21 16.53 0.09
CA GLN A 37 17.88 16.82 -1.18
C GLN A 37 17.41 15.90 -2.30
N LEU A 38 16.98 14.67 -1.94
CA LEU A 38 16.54 13.67 -2.89
C LEU A 38 15.07 13.82 -3.27
N PHE A 39 14.20 14.13 -2.30
CA PHE A 39 12.78 14.35 -2.51
C PHE A 39 12.33 15.68 -1.89
N ARG A 40 11.57 16.45 -2.65
CA ARG A 40 10.90 17.66 -2.15
C ARG A 40 9.72 17.30 -1.26
N THR A 41 9.04 16.22 -1.58
CA THR A 41 7.92 15.66 -0.83
C THR A 41 8.34 15.35 0.62
N ARG A 42 7.50 15.73 1.55
CA ARG A 42 7.67 15.48 2.99
C ARG A 42 6.46 14.72 3.49
N SER A 43 6.39 13.46 3.14
CA SER A 43 5.27 12.59 3.45
C SER A 43 5.69 11.38 4.28
N THR A 44 4.73 10.77 4.91
CA THR A 44 4.87 9.48 5.60
C THR A 44 4.31 8.33 4.77
N VAL A 45 3.79 8.61 3.57
CA VAL A 45 3.18 7.64 2.66
C VAL A 45 4.06 7.46 1.42
N ILE A 46 4.40 6.21 1.09
CA ILE A 46 5.31 5.88 -0.02
C ILE A 46 4.78 6.35 -1.39
N GLU A 47 3.47 6.32 -1.59
CA GLU A 47 2.83 6.71 -2.86
C GLU A 47 3.19 8.14 -3.30
N GLU A 48 3.29 9.06 -2.36
CA GLU A 48 3.60 10.47 -2.67
C GLU A 48 5.02 10.63 -3.20
N TYR A 49 5.97 9.80 -2.73
CA TYR A 49 7.34 9.79 -3.25
C TYR A 49 7.43 9.18 -4.64
N ILE A 50 6.65 8.13 -4.91
CA ILE A 50 6.53 7.54 -6.25
C ILE A 50 5.92 8.55 -7.23
N ALA A 51 4.92 9.31 -6.79
CA ALA A 51 4.31 10.37 -7.59
C ALA A 51 5.31 11.47 -7.95
N GLU A 52 6.18 11.88 -7.03
CA GLU A 52 7.24 12.85 -7.31
C GLU A 52 8.23 12.31 -8.36
N ALA A 53 8.66 11.05 -8.23
CA ALA A 53 9.54 10.41 -9.21
C ALA A 53 8.87 10.35 -10.60
N GLN A 54 7.58 10.07 -10.67
CA GLN A 54 6.83 10.09 -11.94
C GLN A 54 6.81 11.50 -12.56
N THR A 55 6.59 12.52 -11.77
CA THR A 55 6.66 13.91 -12.22
C THR A 55 8.03 14.24 -12.79
N ASN A 56 9.10 13.80 -12.13
CA ASN A 56 10.47 14.02 -12.61
C ASN A 56 10.76 13.26 -13.92
N LEU A 57 10.17 12.09 -14.11
CA LEU A 57 10.27 11.37 -15.40
C LEU A 57 9.56 12.15 -16.52
N ASP A 58 8.41 12.72 -16.24
CA ASP A 58 7.67 13.51 -17.21
C ASP A 58 8.44 14.80 -17.57
N GLU A 59 9.05 15.45 -16.60
CA GLU A 59 9.95 16.60 -16.83
C GLU A 59 11.19 16.20 -17.65
N LEU A 60 11.73 15.02 -17.40
CA LEU A 60 12.85 14.49 -18.18
C LEU A 60 12.48 14.29 -19.66
N ARG A 61 11.30 13.76 -19.93
CA ARG A 61 10.77 13.62 -21.31
C ARG A 61 10.68 14.98 -21.99
N HIS A 62 10.11 15.96 -21.32
CA HIS A 62 10.01 17.31 -21.85
C HIS A 62 11.38 17.97 -22.10
N ALA A 63 12.36 17.74 -21.22
CA ALA A 63 13.71 18.25 -21.39
C ALA A 63 14.41 17.61 -22.61
N VAL A 64 14.17 16.32 -22.84
CA VAL A 64 14.66 15.61 -24.03
C VAL A 64 14.04 16.20 -25.31
N GLU A 65 12.72 16.41 -25.33
CA GLU A 65 12.00 17.00 -26.45
C GLU A 65 12.45 18.43 -26.78
N ARG A 66 12.84 19.19 -25.76
CA ARG A 66 13.33 20.57 -25.90
C ARG A 66 14.85 20.66 -26.16
N GLU A 67 15.51 19.54 -26.25
CA GLU A 67 16.98 19.46 -26.49
C GLU A 67 17.79 20.25 -25.45
N GLN A 68 17.48 20.09 -24.16
CA GLN A 68 18.13 20.75 -23.04
C GLN A 68 19.11 19.78 -22.33
N PRO A 69 20.36 19.61 -22.81
CA PRO A 69 21.26 18.54 -22.38
C PRO A 69 21.64 18.62 -20.89
N GLU A 70 21.84 19.83 -20.37
CA GLU A 70 22.20 20.01 -18.95
C GLU A 70 21.05 19.58 -18.03
N GLN A 71 19.83 19.95 -18.38
CA GLN A 71 18.63 19.58 -17.62
C GLN A 71 18.36 18.08 -17.74
N VAL A 72 18.54 17.50 -18.92
CA VAL A 72 18.44 16.05 -19.15
C VAL A 72 19.42 15.29 -18.26
N SER A 73 20.67 15.70 -18.22
CA SER A 73 21.70 15.06 -17.42
C SER A 73 21.36 15.11 -15.92
N TRP A 74 20.99 16.27 -15.43
CA TRP A 74 20.64 16.45 -14.01
C TRP A 74 19.39 15.64 -13.62
N LEU A 75 18.32 15.72 -14.42
CA LEU A 75 17.09 14.98 -14.16
C LEU A 75 17.29 13.46 -14.23
N ALA A 76 18.07 12.97 -15.18
CA ALA A 76 18.36 11.56 -15.33
C ALA A 76 19.13 11.01 -14.12
N GLU A 77 20.15 11.73 -13.66
CA GLU A 77 20.92 11.37 -12.47
C GLU A 77 20.04 11.40 -11.21
N HIS A 78 19.32 12.49 -11.00
CA HIS A 78 18.43 12.67 -9.85
C HIS A 78 17.32 11.62 -9.80
N LEU A 79 16.68 11.34 -10.92
CA LEU A 79 15.64 10.30 -11.01
C LEU A 79 16.19 8.90 -10.75
N THR A 80 17.40 8.58 -11.23
CA THR A 80 18.07 7.31 -10.96
C THR A 80 18.32 7.12 -9.46
N GLU A 81 18.77 8.16 -8.78
CA GLU A 81 18.94 8.15 -7.33
C GLU A 81 17.63 7.97 -6.60
N GLN A 82 16.55 8.66 -7.03
CA GLN A 82 15.21 8.50 -6.48
C GLN A 82 14.69 7.07 -6.64
N ILE A 83 14.83 6.48 -7.81
CA ILE A 83 14.42 5.09 -8.09
C ILE A 83 15.18 4.12 -7.21
N THR A 84 16.48 4.29 -7.07
CA THR A 84 17.32 3.44 -6.21
C THR A 84 16.90 3.52 -4.75
N ALA A 85 16.65 4.73 -4.26
CA ALA A 85 16.18 4.95 -2.90
C ALA A 85 14.79 4.36 -2.66
N LEU A 86 13.87 4.53 -3.61
CA LEU A 86 12.52 3.94 -3.56
C LEU A 86 12.57 2.42 -3.52
N HIS A 87 13.38 1.79 -4.35
CA HIS A 87 13.57 0.33 -4.36
C HIS A 87 13.98 -0.19 -2.98
N ARG A 88 14.96 0.47 -2.37
CA ARG A 88 15.46 0.11 -1.05
C ARG A 88 14.40 0.29 0.03
N GLU A 89 13.68 1.40 0.01
CA GLU A 89 12.67 1.71 1.03
C GLU A 89 11.40 0.86 0.89
N ILE A 90 10.96 0.54 -0.32
CA ILE A 90 9.80 -0.34 -0.53
C ILE A 90 10.01 -1.70 0.15
N ALA A 91 11.19 -2.28 0.02
CA ALA A 91 11.54 -3.54 0.68
C ALA A 91 11.55 -3.43 2.21
N ALA A 92 11.98 -2.29 2.75
CA ALA A 92 12.09 -2.05 4.18
C ALA A 92 10.82 -1.44 4.82
N TRP A 93 9.90 -0.90 4.03
CA TRP A 93 8.74 -0.14 4.51
C TRP A 93 7.84 -0.91 5.47
N PRO A 94 7.48 -2.17 5.22
CA PRO A 94 6.69 -2.94 6.16
C PRO A 94 7.39 -3.14 7.51
N LEU A 95 8.72 -3.27 7.50
CA LEU A 95 9.53 -3.42 8.70
C LEU A 95 9.58 -2.12 9.50
N ARG A 96 9.68 -0.97 8.81
CA ARG A 96 9.73 0.34 9.46
C ARG A 96 8.41 0.75 10.09
N ALA A 97 7.28 0.27 9.58
CA ALA A 97 5.97 0.48 10.20
C ALA A 97 5.89 -0.12 11.61
N TRP A 98 6.69 -1.14 11.88
CA TRP A 98 6.79 -1.79 13.20
C TRP A 98 7.91 -1.21 14.08
N ASP A 99 8.92 -0.63 13.47
CA ASP A 99 10.14 -0.13 14.10
C ASP A 99 10.03 1.34 14.51
N SER A 100 8.81 1.84 14.60
CA SER A 100 8.55 3.24 14.90
C SER A 100 8.92 3.57 16.35
N ALA A 101 9.51 4.74 16.54
CA ALA A 101 9.85 5.28 17.86
C ALA A 101 8.64 5.51 18.78
N SER A 102 7.42 5.37 18.27
CA SER A 102 6.19 5.38 19.05
C SER A 102 5.68 3.95 19.24
N PRO A 103 5.84 3.35 20.43
CA PRO A 103 5.33 2.00 20.71
C PRO A 103 3.82 1.86 20.49
N GLY A 104 3.09 2.96 20.63
CA GLY A 104 1.64 3.00 20.43
C GLY A 104 1.24 2.77 18.96
N LEU A 105 1.91 3.44 18.02
CA LEU A 105 1.56 3.31 16.59
C LEU A 105 1.83 1.90 16.06
N GLY A 106 2.99 1.31 16.38
CA GLY A 106 3.32 -0.06 15.99
C GLY A 106 2.30 -1.08 16.50
N LYS A 107 1.87 -0.93 17.75
CA LYS A 107 0.81 -1.76 18.36
C LYS A 107 -0.51 -1.66 17.59
N TRP A 108 -0.94 -0.47 17.22
CA TRP A 108 -2.19 -0.26 16.52
C TRP A 108 -2.14 -0.74 15.06
N GLN A 109 -1.02 -0.57 14.39
CA GLN A 109 -0.82 -1.12 13.05
C GLN A 109 -0.83 -2.65 13.05
N ARG A 110 -0.25 -3.28 14.07
CA ARG A 110 -0.32 -4.73 14.25
C ARG A 110 -1.76 -5.20 14.46
N LYS A 111 -2.50 -4.53 15.33
CA LYS A 111 -3.93 -4.81 15.54
C LYS A 111 -4.75 -4.69 14.26
N ARG A 112 -4.45 -3.68 13.43
CA ARG A 112 -5.11 -3.52 12.13
C ARG A 112 -4.89 -4.73 11.23
N LEU A 113 -3.63 -5.18 11.09
CA LEU A 113 -3.29 -6.35 10.27
C LEU A 113 -3.96 -7.63 10.80
N GLU A 114 -3.94 -7.84 12.10
CA GLU A 114 -4.62 -8.99 12.74
C GLU A 114 -6.12 -8.98 12.47
N ASN A 115 -6.77 -7.84 12.61
CA ASN A 115 -8.21 -7.72 12.35
C ASN A 115 -8.57 -7.84 10.87
N GLN A 116 -7.72 -7.35 9.96
CA GLN A 116 -7.88 -7.56 8.52
C GLN A 116 -7.80 -9.05 8.16
N GLU A 117 -6.87 -9.79 8.77
CA GLU A 117 -6.76 -11.23 8.59
C GLU A 117 -7.97 -11.98 9.18
N PHE A 118 -8.49 -11.56 10.34
CA PHE A 118 -9.73 -12.12 10.88
C PHE A 118 -10.92 -11.87 9.96
N GLU A 119 -11.05 -10.67 9.40
CA GLU A 119 -12.10 -10.35 8.44
C GLU A 119 -12.01 -11.26 7.21
N ARG A 120 -10.83 -11.42 6.67
CA ARG A 120 -10.58 -12.30 5.52
C ARG A 120 -11.04 -13.74 5.80
N ARG A 121 -10.67 -14.29 6.95
CA ARG A 121 -11.06 -15.64 7.36
C ARG A 121 -12.56 -15.76 7.56
N LEU A 122 -13.21 -14.76 8.16
CA LEU A 122 -14.64 -14.75 8.34
C LEU A 122 -15.40 -14.76 7.01
N PHE A 123 -14.93 -14.00 6.02
CA PHE A 123 -15.48 -14.03 4.67
C PHE A 123 -15.30 -15.40 3.98
N GLU A 124 -14.15 -16.01 4.12
CA GLU A 124 -13.92 -17.37 3.59
C GLU A 124 -14.86 -18.39 4.23
N MET A 125 -14.98 -18.37 5.55
CA MET A 125 -15.91 -19.25 6.29
C MET A 125 -17.36 -19.06 5.84
N LYS A 126 -17.77 -17.80 5.67
CA LYS A 126 -19.11 -17.45 5.17
C LYS A 126 -19.33 -18.01 3.77
N ARG A 127 -18.37 -17.80 2.86
CA ARG A 127 -18.43 -18.31 1.48
C ARG A 127 -18.55 -19.84 1.44
N GLU A 128 -17.79 -20.55 2.24
CA GLU A 128 -17.87 -22.02 2.34
C GLU A 128 -19.27 -22.46 2.78
N ARG A 129 -19.88 -21.79 3.76
CA ARG A 129 -21.25 -22.11 4.22
C ARG A 129 -22.28 -21.78 3.14
N GLU A 130 -22.12 -20.68 2.41
CA GLU A 130 -23.01 -20.32 1.30
C GLU A 130 -22.97 -21.37 0.19
N VAL A 131 -21.78 -21.87 -0.17
CA VAL A 131 -21.62 -22.95 -1.15
C VAL A 131 -22.29 -24.24 -0.67
N ARG A 132 -22.09 -24.61 0.60
CA ARG A 132 -22.75 -25.78 1.21
C ARG A 132 -24.26 -25.63 1.25
N LEU A 133 -24.75 -24.43 1.55
CA LEU A 133 -26.19 -24.13 1.55
C LEU A 133 -26.81 -24.36 0.16
N ASN A 134 -26.15 -23.88 -0.89
CA ASN A 134 -26.61 -24.07 -2.26
C ASN A 134 -26.64 -25.56 -2.68
N ASN A 135 -25.80 -26.38 -2.09
CA ASN A 135 -25.70 -27.82 -2.36
C ASN A 135 -26.42 -28.71 -1.37
N SER A 136 -27.07 -28.13 -0.34
CA SER A 136 -27.77 -28.89 0.69
C SER A 136 -29.12 -29.42 0.19
N GLU A 137 -29.44 -30.65 0.55
CA GLU A 137 -30.65 -31.34 0.12
C GLU A 137 -31.73 -31.43 1.22
N THR A 138 -31.34 -31.23 2.48
CA THR A 138 -32.25 -31.35 3.62
C THR A 138 -32.58 -30.00 4.22
N LEU A 139 -33.81 -29.84 4.73
CA LEU A 139 -34.27 -28.63 5.39
C LEU A 139 -33.50 -28.36 6.69
N GLU A 140 -33.17 -29.41 7.44
CA GLU A 140 -32.42 -29.29 8.69
C GLU A 140 -31.02 -28.73 8.46
N GLU A 141 -30.33 -29.23 7.43
CA GLU A 141 -29.01 -28.73 7.04
C GLU A 141 -29.06 -27.28 6.57
N GLN A 142 -30.07 -26.93 5.77
CA GLN A 142 -30.29 -25.57 5.30
C GLN A 142 -30.48 -24.61 6.46
N GLN A 143 -31.32 -24.98 7.45
CA GLN A 143 -31.56 -24.15 8.63
C GLN A 143 -30.31 -23.98 9.48
N LEU A 144 -29.51 -25.03 9.66
CA LEU A 144 -28.27 -24.96 10.41
C LEU A 144 -27.26 -24.03 9.70
N LEU A 145 -27.07 -24.17 8.39
CA LEU A 145 -26.18 -23.34 7.60
C LEU A 145 -26.60 -21.86 7.59
N MET A 146 -27.91 -21.59 7.49
CA MET A 146 -28.42 -20.22 7.58
C MET A 146 -28.12 -19.56 8.94
N ARG A 147 -28.21 -20.31 10.04
CA ARG A 147 -27.82 -19.81 11.37
C ARG A 147 -26.34 -19.55 11.47
N GLU A 148 -25.51 -20.44 10.93
CA GLU A 148 -24.05 -20.26 10.91
C GLU A 148 -23.65 -19.04 10.07
N ILE A 149 -24.26 -18.84 8.91
CA ILE A 149 -24.04 -17.67 8.05
C ILE A 149 -24.44 -16.38 8.78
N GLY A 150 -25.60 -16.36 9.44
CA GLY A 150 -26.04 -15.21 10.21
C GLY A 150 -25.10 -14.87 11.36
N ALA A 151 -24.58 -15.88 12.06
CA ALA A 151 -23.57 -15.69 13.10
C ALA A 151 -22.25 -15.12 12.53
N LEU A 152 -21.80 -15.61 11.38
CA LEU A 152 -20.60 -15.11 10.69
C LEU A 152 -20.80 -13.66 10.23
N GLU A 153 -21.94 -13.31 9.68
CA GLU A 153 -22.26 -11.93 9.29
C GLU A 153 -22.20 -10.97 10.49
N GLY A 154 -22.72 -11.36 11.64
CA GLY A 154 -22.62 -10.59 12.88
C GLY A 154 -21.17 -10.40 13.33
N ARG A 155 -20.34 -11.42 13.21
CA ARG A 155 -18.90 -11.34 13.52
C ARG A 155 -18.15 -10.43 12.54
N ILE A 156 -18.50 -10.47 11.26
CA ILE A 156 -17.92 -9.58 10.22
C ILE A 156 -18.25 -8.13 10.55
N VAL A 157 -19.49 -7.82 10.91
CA VAL A 157 -19.89 -6.45 11.29
C VAL A 157 -19.08 -5.95 12.47
N ARG A 158 -18.94 -6.77 13.52
CA ARG A 158 -18.12 -6.39 14.70
C ARG A 158 -16.65 -6.20 14.35
N CYS A 159 -16.11 -7.05 13.49
CA CYS A 159 -14.73 -6.93 13.03
C CYS A 159 -14.49 -5.63 12.25
N ARG A 160 -15.40 -5.25 11.37
CA ARG A 160 -15.36 -3.98 10.63
C ARG A 160 -15.45 -2.77 11.54
N GLN A 161 -16.31 -2.80 12.54
CA GLN A 161 -16.40 -1.74 13.54
C GLN A 161 -15.07 -1.58 14.31
N ALA A 162 -14.47 -2.70 14.70
CA ALA A 162 -13.17 -2.68 15.35
C ALA A 162 -12.07 -2.10 14.45
N LEU A 163 -12.06 -2.45 13.17
CA LEU A 163 -11.12 -1.89 12.18
C LEU A 163 -11.30 -0.38 12.01
N GLU A 164 -12.53 0.11 11.93
CA GLU A 164 -12.81 1.55 11.86
C GLU A 164 -12.29 2.32 13.07
N GLU A 165 -12.43 1.77 14.27
CA GLU A 165 -11.86 2.36 15.49
C GLU A 165 -10.33 2.37 15.46
N ILE A 166 -9.72 1.26 15.06
CA ILE A 166 -8.27 1.14 14.93
C ILE A 166 -7.75 2.20 13.93
N GLU A 167 -8.40 2.35 12.79
CA GLU A 167 -8.02 3.34 11.78
C GLU A 167 -8.13 4.78 12.29
N ARG A 168 -9.17 5.10 13.06
CA ARG A 168 -9.31 6.41 13.71
C ARG A 168 -8.17 6.69 14.70
N VAL A 169 -7.75 5.69 15.45
CA VAL A 169 -6.63 5.84 16.39
C VAL A 169 -5.32 6.04 15.62
N ILE A 170 -5.06 5.25 14.59
CA ILE A 170 -3.88 5.38 13.74
C ILE A 170 -3.85 6.78 13.09
N GLU A 171 -4.97 7.25 12.56
CA GLU A 171 -5.08 8.58 11.98
C GLU A 171 -4.73 9.69 12.97
N ARG A 172 -5.22 9.58 14.21
CA ARG A 172 -4.87 10.56 15.27
C ARG A 172 -3.39 10.54 15.64
N LEU A 173 -2.76 9.37 15.60
CA LEU A 173 -1.34 9.21 15.95
C LEU A 173 -0.40 9.64 14.81
N THR A 174 -0.91 9.76 13.59
CA THR A 174 -0.13 10.12 12.40
C THR A 174 -0.30 11.56 11.94
N ARG A 175 -1.17 12.34 12.57
CA ARG A 175 -1.39 13.77 12.27
C ARG A 175 -0.24 14.69 12.73
#